data_5c70b93e09e217b3eca641c75e8cd9be
#
_entry.id   5c70b93e09e217b3eca641c75e8cd9be
#
_cell.length_a   1.000
_cell.length_b   1.000
_cell.length_c   1.000
_cell.angle_alpha   90.00
_cell.angle_beta   90.00
_cell.angle_gamma   90.00
#
_symmetry.space_group_name_H-M   'P 1'
#
loop_
_entity.id
_entity.type
_entity.pdbx_description
1 polymer ?
#
loop_
_entity_poly.entity_id
_entity_poly.type
_entity_poly.pdbx_seq_one_letter_code
_entity_poly.pdbx_strand_id
1 'polypeptide(L)'
;VAFSLVNVHFALKDYPGMVAAATAGAERHAGGGFADSFKYMAALGYFWQGAFDKALAAAAPVANGESKDRDYARYVTAQVHHAQGQPALAIEWYSKVKGVYEDAAEAIALFEEKRVTLPEVTVFKPGEPVKLTLDYRNIREGAVQLYKVDLMKLYLREKSLSSITRVNLAGIAPEGGEAFVLGDGKDFAVKQKELTLPVKEEGAYLAIVRGDNLFTSGLVLVSALKLDVKENSSGTVRVTVTDAAGGKAVSDADVKALGSQSKVVQSGSTDPRGVFETGGIAGTATVIVKQGESRYAFHRGNTVIGGEFDPPQIPQNFGGDAPARNDAGLEQRASGKPKVMSKGDYLKNIDDSNKALQKQQIDNWEGKRRSNAKGVEASEALKK
;
A
#
# COMPACT_ATOMS: atom_id res chain seq x y z
N VAL A 1 28.23 14.48 -30.15
CA VAL A 1 28.83 13.13 -29.99
C VAL A 1 28.87 12.71 -28.51
N ALA A 2 29.48 13.50 -27.59
CA ALA A 2 29.61 13.08 -26.18
C ALA A 2 28.25 12.84 -25.45
N PHE A 3 27.26 13.74 -25.60
CA PHE A 3 25.92 13.53 -25.08
C PHE A 3 25.22 12.34 -25.71
N SER A 4 25.41 12.11 -27.00
CA SER A 4 24.81 10.96 -27.68
C SER A 4 25.33 9.64 -27.10
N LEU A 5 26.61 9.58 -26.74
CA LEU A 5 27.22 8.40 -26.14
C LEU A 5 26.64 8.11 -24.76
N VAL A 6 26.53 9.13 -23.89
CA VAL A 6 25.88 8.99 -22.56
C VAL A 6 24.44 8.47 -22.69
N ASN A 7 23.68 9.03 -23.66
CA ASN A 7 22.30 8.61 -23.90
C ASN A 7 22.18 7.18 -24.46
N VAL A 8 23.14 6.73 -25.26
CA VAL A 8 23.19 5.32 -25.75
C VAL A 8 23.41 4.38 -24.56
N HIS A 9 24.40 4.65 -23.71
CA HIS A 9 24.62 3.84 -22.51
C HIS A 9 23.39 3.82 -21.60
N PHE A 10 22.74 4.98 -21.42
CA PHE A 10 21.50 5.05 -20.65
C PHE A 10 20.38 4.20 -21.26
N ALA A 11 20.15 4.29 -22.58
CA ALA A 11 19.13 3.49 -23.27
C ALA A 11 19.41 1.98 -23.21
N LEU A 12 20.69 1.59 -23.22
CA LEU A 12 21.13 0.21 -23.05
C LEU A 12 21.17 -0.26 -21.59
N LYS A 13 20.84 0.62 -20.62
CA LYS A 13 20.97 0.38 -19.17
C LYS A 13 22.40 0.02 -18.74
N ASP A 14 23.39 0.41 -19.55
CA ASP A 14 24.81 0.32 -19.19
C ASP A 14 25.19 1.55 -18.35
N TYR A 15 24.79 1.51 -17.09
CA TYR A 15 25.04 2.62 -16.16
C TYR A 15 26.52 2.85 -15.86
N PRO A 16 27.39 1.82 -15.77
CA PRO A 16 28.84 2.02 -15.69
C PRO A 16 29.40 2.77 -16.89
N GLY A 17 29.04 2.37 -18.11
CA GLY A 17 29.43 3.07 -19.34
C GLY A 17 28.88 4.50 -19.41
N MET A 18 27.63 4.70 -18.95
CA MET A 18 27.02 6.02 -18.83
C MET A 18 27.84 6.95 -17.93
N VAL A 19 28.23 6.47 -16.74
CA VAL A 19 29.05 7.24 -15.80
C VAL A 19 30.42 7.57 -16.39
N ALA A 20 31.08 6.59 -16.97
CA ALA A 20 32.41 6.80 -17.59
C ALA A 20 32.34 7.86 -18.71
N ALA A 21 31.35 7.74 -19.61
CA ALA A 21 31.17 8.70 -20.71
C ALA A 21 30.78 10.10 -20.18
N ALA A 22 29.94 10.19 -19.14
CA ALA A 22 29.56 11.46 -18.55
C ALA A 22 30.73 12.13 -17.80
N THR A 23 31.52 11.37 -17.04
CA THR A 23 32.69 11.89 -16.33
C THR A 23 33.72 12.43 -17.32
N ALA A 24 34.05 11.66 -18.35
CA ALA A 24 34.97 12.11 -19.42
C ALA A 24 34.41 13.35 -20.16
N GLY A 25 33.10 13.42 -20.33
CA GLY A 25 32.43 14.60 -20.90
C GLY A 25 32.56 15.83 -20.02
N ALA A 26 32.37 15.70 -18.70
CA ALA A 26 32.51 16.79 -17.74
C ALA A 26 33.94 17.33 -17.70
N GLU A 27 34.96 16.46 -17.72
CA GLU A 27 36.38 16.83 -17.75
C GLU A 27 36.76 17.57 -19.05
N ARG A 28 36.33 17.01 -20.19
CA ARG A 28 36.65 17.60 -21.52
C ARG A 28 36.03 18.98 -21.71
N HIS A 29 34.89 19.23 -21.09
CA HIS A 29 34.14 20.48 -21.17
C HIS A 29 34.22 21.30 -19.87
N ALA A 30 35.27 21.08 -19.04
CA ALA A 30 35.50 21.84 -17.81
C ALA A 30 35.52 23.35 -18.12
N GLY A 31 34.72 24.11 -17.37
CA GLY A 31 34.52 25.55 -17.59
C GLY A 31 33.54 25.93 -18.72
N GLY A 32 32.98 24.98 -19.44
CA GLY A 32 31.96 25.20 -20.47
C GLY A 32 30.53 24.98 -19.96
N GLY A 33 29.54 25.57 -20.66
CA GLY A 33 28.12 25.47 -20.28
C GLY A 33 27.49 24.07 -20.25
N PHE A 34 28.24 23.04 -20.65
CA PHE A 34 27.81 21.64 -20.66
C PHE A 34 28.41 20.78 -19.54
N ALA A 35 29.41 21.31 -18.81
CA ALA A 35 30.08 20.54 -17.76
C ALA A 35 29.05 20.03 -16.70
N ASP A 36 28.13 20.91 -16.29
CA ASP A 36 27.13 20.58 -15.30
C ASP A 36 26.09 19.56 -15.80
N SER A 37 25.73 19.63 -17.09
CA SER A 37 24.88 18.61 -17.71
C SER A 37 25.51 17.20 -17.64
N PHE A 38 26.83 17.10 -17.87
CA PHE A 38 27.55 15.83 -17.72
C PHE A 38 27.65 15.37 -16.27
N LYS A 39 27.92 16.28 -15.31
CA LYS A 39 27.93 15.95 -13.88
C LYS A 39 26.57 15.42 -13.43
N TYR A 40 25.49 16.07 -13.84
CA TYR A 40 24.13 15.58 -13.57
C TYR A 40 23.92 14.18 -14.15
N MET A 41 24.33 13.93 -15.41
CA MET A 41 24.19 12.61 -16.02
C MET A 41 25.02 11.54 -15.31
N ALA A 42 26.21 11.88 -14.81
CA ALA A 42 27.00 10.98 -13.98
C ALA A 42 26.29 10.68 -12.64
N ALA A 43 25.69 11.70 -12.00
CA ALA A 43 24.89 11.51 -10.78
C ALA A 43 23.73 10.56 -11.02
N LEU A 44 23.01 10.71 -12.12
CA LEU A 44 21.92 9.82 -12.51
C LEU A 44 22.42 8.39 -12.74
N GLY A 45 23.54 8.22 -13.42
CA GLY A 45 24.15 6.91 -13.63
C GLY A 45 24.59 6.23 -12.33
N TYR A 46 25.15 6.97 -11.38
CA TYR A 46 25.45 6.46 -10.05
C TYR A 46 24.20 6.08 -9.25
N PHE A 47 23.13 6.89 -9.34
CA PHE A 47 21.86 6.56 -8.71
C PHE A 47 21.33 5.19 -9.19
N TRP A 48 21.32 4.95 -10.49
CA TRP A 48 20.87 3.68 -11.07
C TRP A 48 21.76 2.47 -10.72
N GLN A 49 23.04 2.72 -10.40
CA GLN A 49 23.95 1.69 -9.88
C GLN A 49 23.74 1.42 -8.38
N GLY A 50 22.89 2.20 -7.69
CA GLY A 50 22.77 2.16 -6.22
C GLY A 50 23.99 2.77 -5.49
N ALA A 51 24.89 3.44 -6.22
CA ALA A 51 26.06 4.11 -5.66
C ALA A 51 25.69 5.51 -5.12
N PHE A 52 24.83 5.56 -4.10
CA PHE A 52 24.13 6.75 -3.62
C PHE A 52 25.07 7.87 -3.18
N ASP A 53 26.14 7.56 -2.46
CA ASP A 53 27.13 8.57 -2.04
C ASP A 53 27.82 9.25 -3.23
N LYS A 54 28.14 8.46 -4.27
CA LYS A 54 28.73 9.00 -5.50
C LYS A 54 27.72 9.82 -6.29
N ALA A 55 26.43 9.40 -6.30
CA ALA A 55 25.36 10.16 -6.92
C ALA A 55 25.19 11.53 -6.26
N LEU A 56 25.14 11.58 -4.92
CA LEU A 56 25.06 12.84 -4.16
C LEU A 56 26.28 13.74 -4.41
N ALA A 57 27.48 13.18 -4.39
CA ALA A 57 28.72 13.93 -4.64
C ALA A 57 28.76 14.55 -6.04
N ALA A 58 28.30 13.79 -7.05
CA ALA A 58 28.25 14.28 -8.44
C ALA A 58 27.12 15.31 -8.66
N ALA A 59 25.97 15.14 -7.98
CA ALA A 59 24.84 16.05 -8.09
C ALA A 59 25.06 17.38 -7.33
N ALA A 60 25.74 17.37 -6.19
CA ALA A 60 25.85 18.51 -5.29
C ALA A 60 26.32 19.83 -5.93
N PRO A 61 27.39 19.88 -6.75
CA PRO A 61 27.84 21.13 -7.37
C PRO A 61 26.81 21.70 -8.35
N VAL A 62 26.01 20.85 -8.99
CA VAL A 62 24.95 21.26 -9.93
C VAL A 62 23.70 21.68 -9.19
N ALA A 63 23.28 20.90 -8.19
CA ALA A 63 22.07 21.14 -7.39
C ALA A 63 22.12 22.44 -6.59
N ASN A 64 23.33 22.86 -6.17
CA ASN A 64 23.58 24.08 -5.38
C ASN A 64 24.08 25.25 -6.24
N GLY A 65 24.35 25.03 -7.53
CA GLY A 65 24.81 26.05 -8.47
C GLY A 65 23.69 26.77 -9.20
N GLU A 66 24.09 27.62 -10.17
CA GLU A 66 23.16 28.39 -11.03
C GLU A 66 22.95 27.72 -12.40
N SER A 67 23.27 26.43 -12.51
CA SER A 67 23.14 25.69 -13.77
C SER A 67 21.68 25.56 -14.21
N LYS A 68 21.45 25.54 -15.53
CA LYS A 68 20.15 25.19 -16.13
C LYS A 68 19.69 23.77 -15.75
N ASP A 69 20.62 22.89 -15.39
CA ASP A 69 20.38 21.51 -15.01
C ASP A 69 20.22 21.33 -13.48
N ARG A 70 20.15 22.45 -12.73
CA ARG A 70 20.02 22.50 -11.29
C ARG A 70 18.83 21.69 -10.78
N ASP A 71 17.68 21.84 -11.40
CA ASP A 71 16.46 21.17 -10.93
C ASP A 71 16.49 19.66 -11.21
N TYR A 72 17.16 19.22 -12.28
CA TYR A 72 17.43 17.80 -12.50
C TYR A 72 18.34 17.21 -11.40
N ALA A 73 19.40 17.92 -11.04
CA ALA A 73 20.33 17.47 -10.01
C ALA A 73 19.66 17.46 -8.61
N ARG A 74 18.80 18.44 -8.30
CA ARG A 74 17.98 18.47 -7.07
C ARG A 74 17.02 17.30 -7.02
N TYR A 75 16.39 16.98 -8.13
CA TYR A 75 15.46 15.86 -8.22
C TYR A 75 16.19 14.51 -8.00
N VAL A 76 17.35 14.28 -8.63
CA VAL A 76 18.19 13.10 -8.37
C VAL A 76 18.59 13.03 -6.89
N THR A 77 18.96 14.16 -6.27
CA THR A 77 19.31 14.21 -4.85
C THR A 77 18.12 13.79 -3.98
N ALA A 78 16.91 14.28 -4.30
CA ALA A 78 15.69 13.87 -3.60
C ALA A 78 15.43 12.37 -3.72
N GLN A 79 15.58 11.82 -4.93
CA GLN A 79 15.41 10.38 -5.19
C GLN A 79 16.44 9.53 -4.44
N VAL A 80 17.67 9.98 -4.32
CA VAL A 80 18.70 9.27 -3.53
C VAL A 80 18.28 9.20 -2.07
N HIS A 81 17.89 10.32 -1.45
CA HIS A 81 17.43 10.32 -0.06
C HIS A 81 16.17 9.50 0.15
N HIS A 82 15.25 9.50 -0.84
CA HIS A 82 14.08 8.64 -0.82
C HIS A 82 14.48 7.16 -0.82
N ALA A 83 15.37 6.75 -1.71
CA ALA A 83 15.85 5.37 -1.82
C ALA A 83 16.65 4.90 -0.58
N GLN A 84 17.33 5.82 0.10
CA GLN A 84 18.03 5.56 1.36
C GLN A 84 17.11 5.51 2.58
N GLY A 85 15.78 5.75 2.42
CA GLY A 85 14.84 5.78 3.53
C GLY A 85 15.05 7.00 4.45
N GLN A 86 15.45 8.14 3.89
CA GLN A 86 15.67 9.41 4.57
C GLN A 86 14.56 10.41 4.20
N PRO A 87 13.30 10.19 4.64
CA PRO A 87 12.15 10.93 4.15
C PRO A 87 12.22 12.43 4.42
N ALA A 88 12.78 12.87 5.54
CA ALA A 88 12.92 14.30 5.86
C ALA A 88 13.80 15.03 4.83
N LEU A 89 14.95 14.43 4.48
CA LEU A 89 15.85 14.98 3.45
C LEU A 89 15.22 14.86 2.04
N ALA A 90 14.53 13.74 1.75
CA ALA A 90 13.81 13.59 0.50
C ALA A 90 12.76 14.70 0.32
N ILE A 91 11.94 14.98 1.34
CA ILE A 91 10.94 16.06 1.33
C ILE A 91 11.61 17.42 1.10
N GLU A 92 12.72 17.69 1.79
CA GLU A 92 13.46 18.95 1.62
C GLU A 92 13.86 19.16 0.16
N TRP A 93 14.47 18.15 -0.47
CA TRP A 93 14.94 18.25 -1.85
C TRP A 93 13.80 18.23 -2.88
N TYR A 94 12.77 17.39 -2.70
CA TYR A 94 11.57 17.42 -3.55
C TYR A 94 10.86 18.77 -3.49
N SER A 95 10.83 19.42 -2.33
CA SER A 95 10.20 20.73 -2.15
C SER A 95 10.83 21.83 -3.02
N LYS A 96 12.13 21.69 -3.33
CA LYS A 96 12.85 22.64 -4.21
C LYS A 96 12.44 22.50 -5.69
N VAL A 97 11.77 21.40 -6.05
CA VAL A 97 11.45 21.05 -7.45
C VAL A 97 9.98 20.66 -7.67
N LYS A 98 9.13 20.72 -6.64
CA LYS A 98 7.70 20.35 -6.74
C LYS A 98 6.88 21.15 -7.75
N GLY A 99 7.35 22.34 -8.11
CA GLY A 99 6.74 23.16 -9.17
C GLY A 99 7.19 22.82 -10.58
N VAL A 100 8.22 21.95 -10.71
CA VAL A 100 8.81 21.52 -11.99
C VAL A 100 8.42 20.09 -12.31
N TYR A 101 8.36 19.22 -11.29
CA TYR A 101 8.03 17.79 -11.39
C TYR A 101 6.80 17.47 -10.56
N GLU A 102 5.74 16.99 -11.22
CA GLU A 102 4.47 16.64 -10.58
C GLU A 102 4.62 15.50 -9.57
N ASP A 103 5.41 14.50 -9.90
CA ASP A 103 5.71 13.35 -9.05
C ASP A 103 6.52 13.72 -7.78
N ALA A 104 7.24 14.85 -7.78
CA ALA A 104 7.89 15.37 -6.57
C ALA A 104 6.84 15.84 -5.54
N ALA A 105 5.76 16.46 -5.99
CA ALA A 105 4.66 16.84 -5.11
C ALA A 105 3.91 15.61 -4.58
N GLU A 106 3.70 14.59 -5.42
CA GLU A 106 3.10 13.31 -5.02
C GLU A 106 3.96 12.58 -3.98
N ALA A 107 5.30 12.55 -4.17
CA ALA A 107 6.22 11.94 -3.22
C ALA A 107 6.17 12.62 -1.85
N ILE A 108 6.12 13.96 -1.82
CA ILE A 108 5.96 14.73 -0.57
C ILE A 108 4.62 14.35 0.10
N ALA A 109 3.52 14.39 -0.64
CA ALA A 109 2.20 14.07 -0.11
C ALA A 109 2.15 12.64 0.46
N LEU A 110 2.81 11.67 -0.19
CA LEU A 110 2.92 10.30 0.30
C LEU A 110 3.66 10.22 1.63
N PHE A 111 4.76 10.95 1.81
CA PHE A 111 5.48 10.98 3.09
C PHE A 111 4.68 11.66 4.20
N GLU A 112 3.97 12.75 3.88
CA GLU A 112 3.20 13.55 4.83
C GLU A 112 1.82 12.95 5.15
N GLU A 113 1.38 11.93 4.41
CA GLU A 113 0.09 11.28 4.63
C GLU A 113 -0.02 10.75 6.05
N LYS A 114 -1.06 11.18 6.76
CA LYS A 114 -1.40 10.65 8.08
C LYS A 114 -2.10 9.31 7.97
N ARG A 115 -1.76 8.39 8.86
CA ARG A 115 -2.34 7.04 8.85
C ARG A 115 -2.47 6.48 10.25
N VAL A 116 -3.61 5.82 10.51
CA VAL A 116 -3.84 4.93 11.65
C VAL A 116 -4.52 3.67 11.15
N THR A 117 -4.06 2.50 11.59
CA THR A 117 -4.63 1.22 11.15
C THR A 117 -4.57 0.21 12.30
N LEU A 118 -5.66 -0.52 12.50
CA LEU A 118 -5.73 -1.68 13.37
C LEU A 118 -5.95 -2.94 12.53
N PRO A 119 -5.55 -4.13 13.02
CA PRO A 119 -5.99 -5.40 12.47
C PRO A 119 -7.53 -5.47 12.46
N GLU A 120 -8.10 -6.04 11.41
CA GLU A 120 -9.56 -6.16 11.27
C GLU A 120 -10.16 -6.97 12.41
N VAL A 121 -9.53 -8.11 12.74
CA VAL A 121 -9.94 -9.01 13.83
C VAL A 121 -8.69 -9.57 14.51
N THR A 122 -8.71 -9.54 15.84
CA THR A 122 -7.68 -10.18 16.67
C THR A 122 -8.37 -11.06 17.71
N VAL A 123 -7.87 -12.28 17.87
CA VAL A 123 -8.45 -13.27 18.78
C VAL A 123 -7.48 -13.56 19.92
N PHE A 124 -7.99 -13.55 21.14
CA PHE A 124 -7.26 -13.87 22.36
C PHE A 124 -7.97 -14.98 23.12
N LYS A 125 -7.21 -15.76 23.88
CA LYS A 125 -7.79 -16.73 24.81
C LYS A 125 -8.22 -16.03 26.10
N PRO A 126 -9.24 -16.57 26.78
CA PRO A 126 -9.61 -16.05 28.11
C PRO A 126 -8.43 -16.09 29.06
N GLY A 127 -8.21 -14.98 29.78
CA GLY A 127 -7.11 -14.82 30.73
C GLY A 127 -5.78 -14.36 30.12
N GLU A 128 -5.64 -14.30 28.81
CA GLU A 128 -4.48 -13.70 28.17
C GLU A 128 -4.59 -12.14 28.16
N PRO A 129 -3.47 -11.42 28.31
CA PRO A 129 -3.46 -9.96 28.11
C PRO A 129 -3.89 -9.59 26.68
N VAL A 130 -4.87 -8.74 26.56
CA VAL A 130 -5.35 -8.29 25.26
C VAL A 130 -4.49 -7.12 24.77
N LYS A 131 -3.65 -7.38 23.77
CA LYS A 131 -2.71 -6.43 23.21
C LYS A 131 -2.95 -6.23 21.73
N LEU A 132 -3.30 -5.01 21.32
CA LEU A 132 -3.48 -4.62 19.94
C LEU A 132 -2.27 -3.86 19.41
N THR A 133 -1.82 -4.20 18.22
CA THR A 133 -0.80 -3.42 17.52
C THR A 133 -1.48 -2.36 16.67
N LEU A 134 -1.22 -1.11 16.97
CA LEU A 134 -1.62 0.04 16.18
C LEU A 134 -0.48 0.41 15.22
N ASP A 135 -0.74 0.35 13.92
CA ASP A 135 0.14 0.94 12.91
C ASP A 135 -0.25 2.41 12.71
N TYR A 136 0.73 3.31 12.78
CA TYR A 136 0.49 4.74 12.59
C TYR A 136 1.64 5.43 11.83
N ARG A 137 1.32 6.56 11.22
CA ARG A 137 2.29 7.45 10.56
C ARG A 137 1.82 8.90 10.69
N ASN A 138 2.72 9.79 11.04
CA ASN A 138 2.49 11.23 11.15
C ASN A 138 1.34 11.61 12.11
N ILE A 139 1.12 10.83 13.16
CA ILE A 139 0.11 11.07 14.19
C ILE A 139 0.80 11.46 15.50
N ARG A 140 0.35 12.54 16.12
CA ARG A 140 0.95 13.07 17.35
C ARG A 140 0.40 12.38 18.59
N GLU A 141 -0.90 12.22 18.63
CA GLU A 141 -1.61 11.68 19.78
C GLU A 141 -2.84 10.88 19.31
N GLY A 142 -3.32 10.01 20.16
CA GLY A 142 -4.50 9.25 19.89
C GLY A 142 -5.21 8.79 21.17
N ALA A 143 -6.37 8.23 20.99
CA ALA A 143 -7.12 7.58 22.04
C ALA A 143 -7.77 6.31 21.51
N VAL A 144 -7.81 5.26 22.35
CA VAL A 144 -8.58 4.05 22.10
C VAL A 144 -9.81 4.05 22.98
N GLN A 145 -10.95 3.66 22.42
CA GLN A 145 -12.20 3.36 23.14
C GLN A 145 -12.62 1.94 22.83
N LEU A 146 -13.10 1.23 23.83
CA LEU A 146 -13.49 -0.17 23.73
C LEU A 146 -14.99 -0.31 24.03
N TYR A 147 -15.71 -1.01 23.17
CA TYR A 147 -17.15 -1.25 23.29
C TYR A 147 -17.44 -2.73 23.23
N LYS A 148 -18.16 -3.27 24.23
CA LYS A 148 -18.68 -4.64 24.16
C LYS A 148 -19.84 -4.68 23.18
N VAL A 149 -19.80 -5.62 22.23
CA VAL A 149 -20.76 -5.68 21.12
C VAL A 149 -21.32 -7.08 20.93
N ASP A 150 -22.58 -7.17 20.48
CA ASP A 150 -23.11 -8.42 19.93
C ASP A 150 -22.67 -8.53 18.46
N LEU A 151 -21.66 -9.36 18.22
CA LEU A 151 -21.05 -9.50 16.89
C LEU A 151 -22.06 -10.00 15.84
N MET A 152 -23.00 -10.89 16.24
CA MET A 152 -24.04 -11.39 15.34
C MET A 152 -24.94 -10.27 14.84
N LYS A 153 -25.41 -9.42 15.74
CA LYS A 153 -26.27 -8.27 15.39
C LYS A 153 -25.51 -7.24 14.59
N LEU A 154 -24.27 -6.94 15.01
CA LEU A 154 -23.41 -5.96 14.35
C LEU A 154 -23.14 -6.35 12.89
N TYR A 155 -22.71 -7.60 12.67
CA TYR A 155 -22.36 -8.08 11.34
C TYR A 155 -23.55 -8.19 10.39
N LEU A 156 -24.72 -8.65 10.90
CA LEU A 156 -25.93 -8.75 10.09
C LEU A 156 -26.44 -7.39 9.62
N ARG A 157 -26.20 -6.33 10.40
CA ARG A 157 -26.58 -4.96 10.03
C ARG A 157 -25.62 -4.35 9.02
N GLU A 158 -24.33 -4.48 9.24
CA GLU A 158 -23.31 -3.77 8.45
C GLU A 158 -22.77 -4.59 7.28
N LYS A 159 -22.98 -5.92 7.27
CA LYS A 159 -22.49 -6.90 6.26
C LYS A 159 -20.98 -6.83 5.98
N SER A 160 -20.25 -5.95 6.65
CA SER A 160 -18.82 -5.74 6.51
C SER A 160 -18.25 -5.14 7.79
N LEU A 161 -17.09 -5.65 8.23
CA LEU A 161 -16.37 -5.06 9.36
C LEU A 161 -15.65 -3.75 8.97
N SER A 162 -15.39 -3.51 7.70
CA SER A 162 -14.74 -2.28 7.22
C SER A 162 -15.59 -1.02 7.39
N SER A 163 -16.90 -1.17 7.57
CA SER A 163 -17.84 -0.06 7.78
C SER A 163 -18.15 0.19 9.26
N ILE A 164 -17.54 -0.58 10.16
CA ILE A 164 -17.85 -0.55 11.61
C ILE A 164 -17.52 0.80 12.26
N THR A 165 -16.54 1.55 11.72
CA THR A 165 -16.25 2.92 12.20
C THR A 165 -17.43 3.89 12.04
N ARG A 166 -18.40 3.55 11.20
CA ARG A 166 -19.64 4.32 10.97
C ARG A 166 -20.83 3.79 11.75
N VAL A 167 -20.63 2.73 12.55
CA VAL A 167 -21.69 2.19 13.38
C VAL A 167 -22.13 3.25 14.37
N ASN A 168 -23.43 3.49 14.40
CA ASN A 168 -24.03 4.33 15.42
C ASN A 168 -23.98 3.60 16.78
N LEU A 169 -22.97 3.92 17.57
CA LEU A 169 -22.79 3.45 18.94
C LEU A 169 -23.54 4.34 19.95
N ALA A 170 -24.43 5.23 19.48
CA ALA A 170 -25.22 6.07 20.38
C ALA A 170 -25.99 5.22 21.38
N GLY A 171 -25.78 5.49 22.65
CA GLY A 171 -26.39 4.73 23.75
C GLY A 171 -25.57 3.53 24.25
N ILE A 172 -24.43 3.20 23.63
CA ILE A 172 -23.49 2.19 24.15
C ILE A 172 -22.37 2.94 24.88
N ALA A 173 -22.22 2.72 26.17
CA ALA A 173 -21.10 3.25 26.93
C ALA A 173 -19.83 2.43 26.61
N PRO A 174 -18.65 3.08 26.50
CA PRO A 174 -17.40 2.35 26.36
C PRO A 174 -17.09 1.59 27.66
N GLU A 175 -16.61 0.36 27.55
CA GLU A 175 -16.11 -0.46 28.67
C GLU A 175 -14.80 0.10 29.24
N GLY A 176 -14.08 0.90 28.45
CA GLY A 176 -12.84 1.56 28.85
C GLY A 176 -12.22 2.30 27.68
N GLY A 177 -11.17 3.03 27.99
CA GLY A 177 -10.40 3.77 27.00
C GLY A 177 -9.17 4.40 27.61
N GLU A 178 -8.20 4.70 26.74
CA GLU A 178 -6.94 5.32 27.11
C GLU A 178 -6.51 6.31 26.03
N ALA A 179 -6.00 7.47 26.44
CA ALA A 179 -5.32 8.40 25.57
C ALA A 179 -3.81 8.15 25.61
N PHE A 180 -3.13 8.34 24.49
CA PHE A 180 -1.70 8.08 24.37
C PHE A 180 -1.03 9.06 23.41
N VAL A 181 0.27 9.27 23.64
CA VAL A 181 1.14 10.05 22.75
C VAL A 181 1.89 9.09 21.84
N LEU A 182 2.03 9.46 20.57
CA LEU A 182 2.69 8.65 19.53
C LEU A 182 4.01 9.26 19.07
N GLY A 183 4.10 10.59 18.99
CA GLY A 183 5.31 11.29 18.55
C GLY A 183 5.08 12.76 18.25
N ASP A 184 5.89 13.33 17.38
CA ASP A 184 5.79 14.71 16.93
C ASP A 184 4.88 14.91 15.69
N GLY A 185 4.39 13.83 15.12
CA GLY A 185 3.56 13.84 13.91
C GLY A 185 4.36 14.02 12.62
N LYS A 186 5.67 13.83 12.66
CA LYS A 186 6.60 13.91 11.51
C LYS A 186 7.48 12.66 11.40
N ASP A 187 6.88 11.52 11.60
CA ASP A 187 7.60 10.23 11.54
C ASP A 187 7.94 9.84 10.10
N PHE A 188 7.12 10.25 9.12
CA PHE A 188 7.21 9.95 7.69
C PHE A 188 7.31 8.46 7.34
N ALA A 189 7.38 7.60 8.33
CA ALA A 189 7.43 6.15 8.23
C ALA A 189 6.34 5.52 9.10
N VAL A 190 5.89 4.32 8.73
CA VAL A 190 4.93 3.57 9.55
C VAL A 190 5.65 3.09 10.82
N LYS A 191 5.09 3.44 11.96
CA LYS A 191 5.50 2.97 13.29
C LYS A 191 4.41 2.14 13.92
N GLN A 192 4.77 1.40 14.96
CA GLN A 192 3.88 0.53 15.71
C GLN A 192 3.82 0.94 17.18
N LYS A 193 2.63 0.86 17.74
CA LYS A 193 2.40 0.98 19.18
C LYS A 193 1.54 -0.18 19.66
N GLU A 194 1.99 -0.85 20.71
CA GLU A 194 1.18 -1.84 21.42
C GLU A 194 0.22 -1.12 22.38
N LEU A 195 -1.06 -1.43 22.27
CA LEU A 195 -2.13 -0.94 23.13
C LEU A 195 -2.61 -2.12 23.99
N THR A 196 -2.51 -2.01 25.30
CA THR A 196 -3.05 -3.01 26.24
C THR A 196 -4.48 -2.62 26.60
N LEU A 197 -5.43 -3.50 26.28
CA LEU A 197 -6.85 -3.23 26.52
C LEU A 197 -7.32 -3.86 27.84
N PRO A 198 -8.19 -3.19 28.62
CA PRO A 198 -8.65 -3.67 29.92
C PRO A 198 -9.77 -4.73 29.79
N VAL A 199 -9.57 -5.70 28.89
CA VAL A 199 -10.55 -6.79 28.66
C VAL A 199 -10.21 -7.98 29.55
N LYS A 200 -11.19 -8.49 30.29
CA LYS A 200 -11.03 -9.66 31.18
C LYS A 200 -12.02 -10.78 30.85
N GLU A 201 -13.16 -10.45 30.28
CA GLU A 201 -14.25 -11.39 30.03
C GLU A 201 -14.27 -11.90 28.59
N GLU A 202 -14.80 -13.10 28.41
CA GLU A 202 -15.12 -13.59 27.06
C GLU A 202 -16.14 -12.68 26.40
N GLY A 203 -15.93 -12.39 25.13
CA GLY A 203 -16.83 -11.52 24.38
C GLY A 203 -16.26 -11.04 23.06
N ALA A 204 -17.09 -10.29 22.36
CA ALA A 204 -16.70 -9.51 21.20
C ALA A 204 -16.64 -8.02 21.59
N TYR A 205 -15.54 -7.40 21.29
CA TYR A 205 -15.28 -6.00 21.59
C TYR A 205 -14.85 -5.27 20.33
N LEU A 206 -15.40 -4.07 20.17
CA LEU A 206 -14.98 -3.16 19.12
C LEU A 206 -13.99 -2.15 19.71
N ALA A 207 -12.75 -2.20 19.28
CA ALA A 207 -11.75 -1.20 19.61
C ALA A 207 -11.79 -0.10 18.55
N ILE A 208 -12.04 1.14 18.95
CA ILE A 208 -12.00 2.32 18.06
C ILE A 208 -10.82 3.16 18.49
N VAL A 209 -9.88 3.36 17.56
CA VAL A 209 -8.76 4.28 17.74
C VAL A 209 -9.01 5.56 16.95
N ARG A 210 -8.89 6.67 17.64
CA ARG A 210 -8.85 7.99 17.05
C ARG A 210 -7.43 8.53 17.14
N GLY A 211 -6.89 9.02 16.01
CA GLY A 211 -5.59 9.70 15.96
C GLY A 211 -5.72 10.98 15.15
N ASP A 212 -5.47 12.12 15.75
CA ASP A 212 -5.81 13.44 15.21
C ASP A 212 -7.31 13.46 14.78
N ASN A 213 -7.56 13.62 13.47
CA ASN A 213 -8.91 13.57 12.87
C ASN A 213 -9.22 12.27 12.13
N LEU A 214 -8.35 11.26 12.24
CA LEU A 214 -8.52 9.94 11.63
C LEU A 214 -9.12 8.95 12.63
N PHE A 215 -9.83 7.96 12.11
CA PHE A 215 -10.43 6.87 12.88
C PHE A 215 -10.09 5.53 12.23
N THR A 216 -9.84 4.54 13.06
CA THR A 216 -9.77 3.14 12.67
C THR A 216 -10.47 2.29 13.70
N SER A 217 -10.89 1.09 13.32
CA SER A 217 -11.45 0.12 14.25
C SER A 217 -10.95 -1.27 14.00
N GLY A 218 -10.94 -2.08 15.05
CA GLY A 218 -10.63 -3.49 15.01
C GLY A 218 -11.55 -4.26 15.92
N LEU A 219 -11.90 -5.46 15.52
CA LEU A 219 -12.66 -6.39 16.36
C LEU A 219 -11.70 -7.20 17.22
N VAL A 220 -11.97 -7.22 18.51
CA VAL A 220 -11.27 -8.03 19.50
C VAL A 220 -12.21 -9.13 19.99
N LEU A 221 -11.81 -10.37 19.79
CA LEU A 221 -12.53 -11.53 20.31
C LEU A 221 -11.72 -12.14 21.45
N VAL A 222 -12.32 -12.22 22.63
CA VAL A 222 -11.78 -13.01 23.73
C VAL A 222 -12.65 -14.26 23.85
N SER A 223 -12.11 -15.40 23.43
CA SER A 223 -12.91 -16.63 23.32
C SER A 223 -12.06 -17.88 23.37
N ALA A 224 -12.60 -18.90 24.01
CA ALA A 224 -12.05 -20.25 23.96
C ALA A 224 -12.56 -21.07 22.75
N LEU A 225 -13.32 -20.49 21.83
CA LEU A 225 -13.74 -21.18 20.61
C LEU A 225 -12.65 -21.19 19.57
N LYS A 226 -12.36 -22.37 19.01
CA LYS A 226 -11.51 -22.56 17.84
C LYS A 226 -12.37 -22.93 16.64
N LEU A 227 -12.10 -22.29 15.51
CA LEU A 227 -12.81 -22.48 14.27
C LEU A 227 -11.87 -23.08 13.22
N ASP A 228 -12.31 -24.14 12.57
CA ASP A 228 -11.71 -24.70 11.34
C ASP A 228 -12.74 -24.59 10.23
N VAL A 229 -12.39 -23.87 9.15
CA VAL A 229 -13.27 -23.60 8.02
C VAL A 229 -12.66 -24.14 6.76
N LYS A 230 -13.40 -25.03 6.07
CA LYS A 230 -13.02 -25.55 4.77
C LYS A 230 -13.96 -24.98 3.72
N GLU A 231 -13.37 -24.29 2.77
CA GLU A 231 -14.06 -23.66 1.64
C GLU A 231 -13.86 -24.50 0.38
N ASN A 232 -14.94 -24.70 -0.37
CA ASN A 232 -14.90 -25.39 -1.66
C ASN A 232 -15.21 -24.37 -2.77
N SER A 233 -14.55 -24.53 -3.94
CA SER A 233 -14.77 -23.68 -5.12
C SER A 233 -16.24 -23.61 -5.57
N SER A 234 -17.04 -24.65 -5.28
CA SER A 234 -18.49 -24.67 -5.55
C SER A 234 -19.33 -23.74 -4.66
N GLY A 235 -18.72 -23.02 -3.70
CA GLY A 235 -19.43 -22.19 -2.76
C GLY A 235 -19.96 -22.94 -1.54
N THR A 236 -19.46 -24.16 -1.28
CA THR A 236 -19.77 -24.90 -0.04
C THR A 236 -18.75 -24.53 1.02
N VAL A 237 -19.24 -24.26 2.24
CA VAL A 237 -18.43 -23.93 3.40
C VAL A 237 -18.77 -24.92 4.52
N ARG A 238 -17.77 -25.63 5.02
CA ARG A 238 -17.87 -26.53 6.17
C ARG A 238 -17.10 -25.93 7.34
N VAL A 239 -17.79 -25.77 8.43
CA VAL A 239 -17.33 -25.16 9.67
C VAL A 239 -17.23 -26.22 10.74
N THR A 240 -16.09 -26.32 11.42
CA THR A 240 -15.93 -27.19 12.59
C THR A 240 -15.57 -26.31 13.79
N VAL A 241 -16.33 -26.41 14.85
CA VAL A 241 -16.20 -25.63 16.07
C VAL A 241 -15.74 -26.52 17.21
N THR A 242 -14.64 -26.16 17.85
CA THR A 242 -14.10 -26.88 19.01
C THR A 242 -13.77 -25.91 20.13
N ASP A 243 -13.74 -26.41 21.35
CA ASP A 243 -13.22 -25.69 22.50
C ASP A 243 -11.68 -25.75 22.49
N ALA A 244 -11.05 -24.59 22.57
CA ALA A 244 -9.60 -24.46 22.47
C ALA A 244 -8.84 -25.08 23.65
N ALA A 245 -9.48 -25.19 24.83
CA ALA A 245 -8.85 -25.75 26.03
C ALA A 245 -8.77 -27.27 26.00
N GLY A 246 -9.78 -27.95 25.44
CA GLY A 246 -9.87 -29.41 25.47
C GLY A 246 -10.06 -30.06 24.09
N GLY A 247 -10.17 -29.30 23.01
CA GLY A 247 -10.41 -29.82 21.66
C GLY A 247 -11.78 -30.49 21.50
N LYS A 248 -12.68 -30.36 22.47
CA LYS A 248 -14.02 -30.96 22.43
C LYS A 248 -14.87 -30.25 21.37
N ALA A 249 -15.66 -31.04 20.66
CA ALA A 249 -16.65 -30.50 19.73
C ALA A 249 -17.68 -29.62 20.47
N VAL A 250 -18.05 -28.51 19.87
CA VAL A 250 -19.06 -27.58 20.40
C VAL A 250 -20.33 -27.71 19.57
N SER A 251 -21.35 -28.36 20.15
CA SER A 251 -22.68 -28.50 19.57
C SER A 251 -23.55 -27.28 19.85
N ASP A 252 -24.60 -27.13 19.05
CA ASP A 252 -25.65 -26.09 19.21
C ASP A 252 -25.12 -24.66 19.22
N ALA A 253 -23.92 -24.43 18.62
CA ALA A 253 -23.43 -23.10 18.41
C ALA A 253 -24.08 -22.47 17.17
N ASP A 254 -24.61 -21.27 17.30
CA ASP A 254 -25.19 -20.52 16.18
C ASP A 254 -24.11 -20.16 15.16
N VAL A 255 -24.35 -20.48 13.91
CA VAL A 255 -23.42 -20.18 12.78
C VAL A 255 -24.11 -19.28 11.77
N LYS A 256 -23.40 -18.25 11.34
CA LYS A 256 -23.77 -17.39 10.23
C LYS A 256 -22.63 -17.43 9.20
N ALA A 257 -22.96 -17.76 7.96
CA ALA A 257 -22.02 -17.76 6.83
C ALA A 257 -22.53 -16.84 5.72
N LEU A 258 -21.67 -15.99 5.21
CA LEU A 258 -21.98 -15.00 4.16
C LEU A 258 -20.80 -14.88 3.20
N GLY A 259 -21.08 -14.88 1.90
CA GLY A 259 -20.10 -14.51 0.87
C GLY A 259 -20.11 -13.01 0.60
N SER A 260 -18.98 -12.44 0.24
CA SER A 260 -18.88 -11.01 -0.08
C SER A 260 -19.77 -10.59 -1.26
N GLN A 261 -20.14 -11.55 -2.13
CA GLN A 261 -21.04 -11.37 -3.28
C GLN A 261 -22.43 -11.99 -3.03
N SER A 262 -22.63 -12.66 -1.89
CA SER A 262 -23.91 -13.28 -1.56
C SER A 262 -24.91 -12.24 -1.06
N LYS A 263 -26.18 -12.37 -1.49
CA LYS A 263 -27.29 -11.55 -0.99
C LYS A 263 -27.92 -12.12 0.28
N VAL A 264 -27.76 -13.41 0.51
CA VAL A 264 -28.39 -14.17 1.59
C VAL A 264 -27.35 -14.64 2.59
N VAL A 265 -27.66 -14.48 3.87
CA VAL A 265 -26.89 -15.04 4.98
C VAL A 265 -27.36 -16.46 5.23
N GLN A 266 -26.46 -17.42 5.14
CA GLN A 266 -26.73 -18.80 5.53
C GLN A 266 -26.63 -18.90 7.06
N SER A 267 -27.56 -19.61 7.67
CA SER A 267 -27.70 -19.70 9.13
C SER A 267 -28.03 -21.10 9.57
N GLY A 268 -27.50 -21.51 10.70
CA GLY A 268 -27.84 -22.77 11.36
C GLY A 268 -27.05 -22.95 12.63
N SER A 269 -27.07 -24.16 13.17
CA SER A 269 -26.33 -24.52 14.37
C SER A 269 -25.42 -25.71 14.12
N THR A 270 -24.34 -25.84 14.91
CA THR A 270 -23.45 -27.00 14.83
C THR A 270 -24.11 -28.27 15.33
N ASP A 271 -23.83 -29.40 14.68
CA ASP A 271 -24.28 -30.74 15.08
C ASP A 271 -23.51 -31.24 16.34
N PRO A 272 -23.83 -32.43 16.89
CA PRO A 272 -23.09 -33.00 18.05
C PRO A 272 -21.60 -33.21 17.84
N ARG A 273 -21.12 -33.20 16.61
CA ARG A 273 -19.68 -33.25 16.25
C ARG A 273 -19.07 -31.86 16.14
N GLY A 274 -19.83 -30.79 16.41
CA GLY A 274 -19.42 -29.42 16.25
C GLY A 274 -19.36 -28.95 14.78
N VAL A 275 -20.08 -29.60 13.86
CA VAL A 275 -20.00 -29.34 12.42
C VAL A 275 -21.25 -28.62 11.94
N PHE A 276 -21.06 -27.60 11.12
CA PHE A 276 -22.07 -26.97 10.30
C PHE A 276 -21.59 -26.91 8.85
N GLU A 277 -22.48 -27.24 7.92
CA GLU A 277 -22.16 -27.19 6.50
C GLU A 277 -23.26 -26.47 5.72
N THR A 278 -22.87 -25.62 4.79
CA THR A 278 -23.80 -24.86 3.97
C THR A 278 -23.22 -24.63 2.57
N GLY A 279 -24.09 -24.43 1.59
CA GLY A 279 -23.74 -24.04 0.22
C GLY A 279 -24.25 -22.63 -0.12
N GLY A 280 -24.05 -22.22 -1.36
CA GLY A 280 -24.54 -20.94 -1.88
C GLY A 280 -23.75 -19.72 -1.42
N ILE A 281 -22.52 -19.91 -0.97
CA ILE A 281 -21.61 -18.83 -0.63
C ILE A 281 -20.89 -18.35 -1.90
N ALA A 282 -21.05 -17.08 -2.26
CA ALA A 282 -20.40 -16.48 -3.41
C ALA A 282 -19.47 -15.33 -2.96
N GLY A 283 -18.26 -15.29 -3.53
CA GLY A 283 -17.21 -14.35 -3.13
C GLY A 283 -16.34 -14.89 -1.99
N THR A 284 -15.69 -14.02 -1.23
CA THR A 284 -14.92 -14.42 -0.03
C THR A 284 -15.88 -14.74 1.12
N ALA A 285 -15.72 -15.92 1.72
CA ALA A 285 -16.58 -16.35 2.81
C ALA A 285 -16.25 -15.60 4.12
N THR A 286 -17.29 -15.27 4.88
CA THR A 286 -17.17 -14.84 6.26
C THR A 286 -18.06 -15.74 7.11
N VAL A 287 -17.49 -16.29 8.17
CA VAL A 287 -18.21 -17.14 9.11
C VAL A 287 -18.12 -16.55 10.51
N ILE A 288 -19.26 -16.43 11.17
CA ILE A 288 -19.37 -16.03 12.57
C ILE A 288 -20.07 -17.14 13.32
N VAL A 289 -19.48 -17.52 14.43
CA VAL A 289 -20.04 -18.50 15.35
C VAL A 289 -20.28 -17.85 16.71
N LYS A 290 -21.40 -18.16 17.33
CA LYS A 290 -21.72 -17.74 18.68
C LYS A 290 -22.20 -18.97 19.50
N GLN A 291 -21.63 -19.14 20.68
CA GLN A 291 -22.09 -20.10 21.67
C GLN A 291 -22.45 -19.37 22.95
N GLY A 292 -23.69 -19.59 23.43
CA GLY A 292 -24.20 -18.86 24.57
C GLY A 292 -24.27 -17.36 24.31
N GLU A 293 -24.00 -16.54 25.34
CA GLU A 293 -24.15 -15.09 25.23
C GLU A 293 -22.91 -14.36 24.75
N SER A 294 -21.70 -14.88 25.06
CA SER A 294 -20.46 -14.13 24.93
C SER A 294 -19.34 -14.84 24.15
N ARG A 295 -19.46 -16.11 23.84
CA ARG A 295 -18.40 -16.85 23.15
C ARG A 295 -18.55 -16.72 21.64
N TYR A 296 -17.57 -16.12 20.99
CA TYR A 296 -17.60 -15.89 19.55
C TYR A 296 -16.38 -16.50 18.88
N ALA A 297 -16.55 -16.95 17.63
CA ALA A 297 -15.44 -17.20 16.72
C ALA A 297 -15.73 -16.55 15.37
N PHE A 298 -14.69 -16.17 14.66
CA PHE A 298 -14.77 -15.45 13.41
C PHE A 298 -13.73 -16.00 12.40
N HIS A 299 -14.19 -16.19 11.17
CA HIS A 299 -13.32 -16.53 10.05
C HIS A 299 -13.66 -15.66 8.86
N ARG A 300 -12.60 -15.22 8.15
CA ARG A 300 -12.71 -14.62 6.84
C ARG A 300 -11.80 -15.33 5.88
N GLY A 301 -12.38 -15.93 4.83
CA GLY A 301 -11.65 -16.51 3.73
C GLY A 301 -10.87 -15.47 2.92
N ASN A 302 -9.85 -15.93 2.25
CA ASN A 302 -9.00 -15.14 1.36
C ASN A 302 -9.16 -15.56 -0.11
N THR A 303 -10.00 -16.56 -0.39
CA THR A 303 -10.30 -17.05 -1.73
C THR A 303 -11.71 -16.68 -2.15
N VAL A 304 -11.92 -16.50 -3.44
CA VAL A 304 -13.25 -16.29 -4.02
C VAL A 304 -13.83 -17.66 -4.37
N ILE A 305 -14.99 -17.98 -3.81
CA ILE A 305 -15.70 -19.25 -4.02
C ILE A 305 -17.09 -18.99 -4.60
N GLY A 306 -17.74 -20.00 -5.18
CA GLY A 306 -19.12 -19.94 -5.66
C GLY A 306 -19.40 -18.89 -6.74
N GLY A 307 -18.38 -18.35 -7.37
CA GLY A 307 -18.53 -17.56 -8.58
C GLY A 307 -18.88 -18.48 -9.75
N GLU A 308 -19.74 -18.05 -10.68
CA GLU A 308 -19.81 -18.67 -11.99
C GLU A 308 -18.39 -18.61 -12.58
N PHE A 309 -17.83 -19.79 -12.81
CA PHE A 309 -16.58 -19.90 -13.54
C PHE A 309 -16.92 -19.60 -15.01
N ASP A 310 -16.89 -18.32 -15.38
CA ASP A 310 -16.81 -17.97 -16.78
C ASP A 310 -15.45 -18.51 -17.27
N PRO A 311 -15.43 -19.58 -18.06
CA PRO A 311 -14.17 -20.05 -18.62
C PRO A 311 -13.59 -18.88 -19.41
N PRO A 312 -12.27 -18.63 -19.33
CA PRO A 312 -11.65 -17.55 -20.08
C PRO A 312 -12.10 -17.68 -21.54
N GLN A 313 -12.84 -16.69 -22.01
CA GLN A 313 -13.22 -16.62 -23.41
C GLN A 313 -11.93 -16.50 -24.19
N ILE A 314 -11.51 -17.61 -24.83
CA ILE A 314 -10.40 -17.59 -25.77
C ILE A 314 -10.87 -16.65 -26.90
N PRO A 315 -10.20 -15.50 -27.09
CA PRO A 315 -10.59 -14.60 -28.17
C PRO A 315 -10.44 -15.34 -29.49
N GLN A 316 -11.55 -15.72 -30.09
CA GLN A 316 -11.56 -16.17 -31.50
C GLN A 316 -11.48 -14.92 -32.38
N ASN A 317 -10.29 -14.33 -32.47
CA ASN A 317 -9.96 -13.42 -33.56
C ASN A 317 -8.44 -13.33 -33.70
N PHE A 318 -7.92 -14.20 -34.55
CA PHE A 318 -6.67 -13.94 -35.25
C PHE A 318 -6.99 -12.94 -36.38
N GLY A 319 -6.61 -11.71 -36.23
CA GLY A 319 -6.65 -10.75 -37.33
C GLY A 319 -6.75 -9.30 -36.84
N GLY A 320 -5.64 -8.58 -36.89
CA GLY A 320 -5.62 -7.10 -37.00
C GLY A 320 -5.22 -6.29 -35.77
N ASP A 321 -4.08 -5.70 -35.91
CA ASP A 321 -3.42 -4.72 -35.06
C ASP A 321 -4.32 -3.70 -34.34
N ALA A 322 -4.31 -3.72 -32.99
CA ALA A 322 -4.48 -2.53 -32.16
C ALA A 322 -3.87 -2.80 -30.77
N PRO A 323 -3.11 -1.85 -30.19
CA PRO A 323 -2.50 -2.06 -28.88
C PRO A 323 -3.56 -2.07 -27.79
N ALA A 324 -3.63 -3.16 -27.03
CA ALA A 324 -4.49 -3.29 -25.86
C ALA A 324 -4.11 -2.26 -24.79
N ARG A 325 -5.05 -1.39 -24.43
CA ARG A 325 -4.97 -0.59 -23.21
C ARG A 325 -5.11 -1.50 -22.01
N ASN A 326 -4.08 -1.52 -21.16
CA ASN A 326 -4.12 -2.20 -19.89
C ASN A 326 -4.99 -1.43 -18.88
N ASP A 327 -6.28 -1.74 -18.80
CA ASP A 327 -7.19 -1.18 -17.79
C ASP A 327 -7.09 -1.84 -16.40
N ALA A 328 -6.18 -2.81 -16.22
CA ALA A 328 -5.97 -3.50 -14.95
C ALA A 328 -5.48 -2.60 -13.77
N GLY A 329 -5.08 -1.36 -14.06
CA GLY A 329 -4.61 -0.40 -13.04
C GLY A 329 -5.73 0.41 -12.36
N LEU A 330 -6.92 0.48 -12.94
CA LEU A 330 -8.02 1.32 -12.44
C LEU A 330 -8.94 0.60 -11.45
N GLU A 331 -9.13 -0.70 -11.57
CA GLU A 331 -9.98 -1.47 -10.65
C GLU A 331 -9.34 -1.68 -9.26
N GLN A 332 -8.01 -1.66 -9.15
CA GLN A 332 -7.33 -1.75 -7.84
C GLN A 332 -7.42 -0.47 -7.00
N ARG A 333 -7.77 0.67 -7.59
CA ARG A 333 -8.00 1.93 -6.85
C ARG A 333 -9.38 1.99 -6.17
N ALA A 334 -10.34 1.20 -6.60
CA ALA A 334 -11.71 1.19 -6.06
C ALA A 334 -11.89 0.28 -4.83
N SER A 335 -10.96 -0.63 -4.53
CA SER A 335 -11.09 -1.61 -3.44
C SER A 335 -10.40 -1.19 -2.15
N GLY A 336 -10.24 0.05 -1.80
CA GLY A 336 -9.99 0.65 -0.48
C GLY A 336 -9.18 -0.13 0.60
N LYS A 337 -8.43 -1.18 0.23
CA LYS A 337 -7.56 -1.90 1.17
C LYS A 337 -6.16 -1.33 1.07
N PRO A 338 -5.62 -0.71 2.14
CA PRO A 338 -4.21 -0.38 2.17
C PRO A 338 -3.43 -1.70 2.19
N LYS A 339 -2.82 -2.06 1.07
CA LYS A 339 -1.81 -3.10 1.02
C LYS A 339 -0.62 -2.58 1.82
N VAL A 340 -0.28 -3.25 2.92
CA VAL A 340 1.01 -3.03 3.57
C VAL A 340 2.07 -3.35 2.51
N MET A 341 2.76 -2.31 2.04
CA MET A 341 3.77 -2.47 1.01
C MET A 341 4.93 -3.26 1.60
N SER A 342 5.18 -4.46 1.11
CA SER A 342 6.40 -5.21 1.44
C SER A 342 7.62 -4.46 0.90
N LYS A 343 8.81 -4.72 1.44
CA LYS A 343 10.07 -4.16 0.91
C LYS A 343 10.22 -4.45 -0.60
N GLY A 344 9.69 -5.58 -1.08
CA GLY A 344 9.68 -5.95 -2.50
C GLY A 344 8.70 -5.09 -3.33
N ASP A 345 7.52 -4.80 -2.80
CA ASP A 345 6.54 -3.94 -3.47
C ASP A 345 7.02 -2.47 -3.51
N TYR A 346 7.73 -2.02 -2.46
CA TYR A 346 8.37 -0.71 -2.41
C TYR A 346 9.45 -0.58 -3.49
N LEU A 347 10.32 -1.58 -3.62
CA LEU A 347 11.37 -1.61 -4.66
C LEU A 347 10.76 -1.71 -6.06
N LYS A 348 9.67 -2.45 -6.23
CA LYS A 348 8.95 -2.55 -7.51
C LYS A 348 8.28 -1.23 -7.88
N ASN A 349 7.67 -0.51 -6.92
CA ASN A 349 7.10 0.82 -7.16
C ASN A 349 8.18 1.86 -7.51
N ILE A 350 9.36 1.77 -6.88
CA ILE A 350 10.53 2.58 -7.28
C ILE A 350 10.93 2.22 -8.73
N ASP A 351 11.00 0.95 -9.09
CA ASP A 351 11.35 0.50 -10.45
C ASP A 351 10.32 0.97 -11.47
N ASP A 352 9.03 0.88 -11.17
CA ASP A 352 7.94 1.34 -12.04
C ASP A 352 7.88 2.88 -12.15
N SER A 353 8.11 3.61 -11.06
CA SER A 353 8.25 5.08 -11.07
C SER A 353 9.47 5.52 -11.87
N ASN A 354 10.57 4.79 -11.75
CA ASN A 354 11.79 5.03 -12.47
C ASN A 354 11.66 4.73 -13.97
N LYS A 355 10.90 3.68 -14.35
CA LYS A 355 10.56 3.40 -15.76
C LYS A 355 9.69 4.49 -16.37
N ALA A 356 8.74 5.01 -15.61
CA ALA A 356 7.91 6.14 -16.03
C ALA A 356 8.76 7.41 -16.25
N LEU A 357 9.71 7.68 -15.35
CA LEU A 357 10.64 8.80 -15.47
C LEU A 357 11.58 8.66 -16.68
N GLN A 358 12.10 7.46 -16.93
CA GLN A 358 12.90 7.15 -18.12
C GLN A 358 12.12 7.48 -19.39
N LYS A 359 10.86 7.04 -19.45
CA LYS A 359 9.98 7.29 -20.59
C LYS A 359 9.76 8.80 -20.80
N GLN A 360 9.46 9.53 -19.74
CA GLN A 360 9.25 10.98 -19.80
C GLN A 360 10.51 11.74 -20.22
N GLN A 361 11.70 11.33 -19.76
CA GLN A 361 12.96 11.95 -20.17
C GLN A 361 13.31 11.66 -21.64
N ILE A 362 13.02 10.43 -22.11
CA ILE A 362 13.18 10.07 -23.51
C ILE A 362 12.24 10.88 -24.39
N ASP A 363 10.96 10.96 -24.02
CA ASP A 363 9.93 11.72 -24.74
C ASP A 363 10.27 13.23 -24.81
N ASN A 364 10.73 13.82 -23.69
CA ASN A 364 11.19 15.21 -23.64
C ASN A 364 12.44 15.43 -24.50
N TRP A 365 13.36 14.47 -24.51
CA TRP A 365 14.58 14.58 -25.33
C TRP A 365 14.26 14.44 -26.83
N GLU A 366 13.39 13.51 -27.20
CA GLU A 366 12.91 13.38 -28.59
C GLU A 366 12.13 14.61 -29.06
N GLY A 367 11.32 15.19 -28.18
CA GLY A 367 10.61 16.44 -28.44
C GLY A 367 11.56 17.61 -28.72
N LYS A 368 12.61 17.75 -27.88
CA LYS A 368 13.66 18.77 -28.12
C LYS A 368 14.47 18.51 -29.39
N ARG A 369 14.75 17.25 -29.72
CA ARG A 369 15.47 16.87 -30.94
C ARG A 369 14.67 17.21 -32.19
N ARG A 370 13.35 16.95 -32.21
CA ARG A 370 12.44 17.30 -33.31
C ARG A 370 12.31 18.83 -33.47
N SER A 371 12.28 19.56 -32.37
CA SER A 371 12.28 21.03 -32.36
C SER A 371 13.57 21.61 -32.92
N ASN A 372 14.74 21.07 -32.55
CA ASN A 372 16.02 21.52 -33.07
C ASN A 372 16.21 21.16 -34.57
N ALA A 373 15.75 20.00 -35.01
CA ALA A 373 15.80 19.62 -36.43
C ALA A 373 14.94 20.56 -37.29
N LYS A 374 13.73 20.93 -36.84
CA LYS A 374 12.89 21.94 -37.53
C LYS A 374 13.53 23.33 -37.54
N GLY A 375 14.24 23.70 -36.48
CA GLY A 375 14.98 24.97 -36.43
C GLY A 375 16.15 25.03 -37.42
N VAL A 376 16.84 23.91 -37.64
CA VAL A 376 17.95 23.81 -38.63
C VAL A 376 17.39 23.87 -40.06
N GLU A 377 16.30 23.13 -40.36
CA GLU A 377 15.63 23.19 -41.66
C GLU A 377 15.10 24.58 -41.98
N ALA A 378 14.50 25.27 -40.99
CA ALA A 378 14.05 26.64 -41.15
C ALA A 378 15.19 27.66 -41.42
N SER A 379 16.36 27.44 -40.79
CA SER A 379 17.55 28.28 -40.97
C SER A 379 18.23 28.05 -42.33
N GLU A 380 18.16 26.86 -42.90
CA GLU A 380 18.65 26.55 -44.23
C GLU A 380 17.73 27.06 -45.35
N ALA A 381 16.40 27.05 -45.09
CA ALA A 381 15.41 27.62 -45.99
C ALA A 381 15.50 29.14 -46.10
N LEU A 382 15.97 29.83 -45.07
CA LEU A 382 16.22 31.30 -45.08
C LEU A 382 17.55 31.71 -45.75
N LYS A 383 18.42 30.75 -46.09
CA LYS A 383 19.69 31.02 -46.79
C LYS A 383 19.65 30.75 -48.30
N LYS A 384 18.51 30.30 -48.80
CA LYS A 384 18.18 30.20 -50.23
C LYS A 384 17.23 31.29 -50.63
#